data_d6ed09dfdfc5311c5ae304562ca232a6
#
_entry.id   d6ed09dfdfc5311c5ae304562ca232a6
#
_cell.length_a   1.000
_cell.length_b   1.000
_cell.length_c   1.000
_cell.angle_alpha   90.00
_cell.angle_beta   90.00
_cell.angle_gamma   90.00
#
_symmetry.space_group_name_H-M   'P 1'
#
loop_
_entity.id
_entity.type
_entity.pdbx_description
1 polymer ?
#
loop_
_entity_poly.entity_id
_entity_poly.type
_entity_poly.pdbx_seq_one_letter_code
_entity_poly.pdbx_strand_id
1 'polypeptide(L)'
;MNGLGGLNKSENGVVIGLVQLQLPVVETKAQLTAQTARVVELVAKARRNLGTMDLVVFPEYMLHGLSMDTNPEIMCTMDGPEVAAFRQACIDNDIWGCFSIMEKNPGGMPWNTGLIIDNTGEVKLYYRKMHPWVPVEPWEPGDGGIPVIEGPNGCKLALIICHDGMFPEMAREAAYKGAEIMIRTAGYTAPIRDSWKFTNQSNAFCNLMVTANVCMCGSDGTFDSMGEGMICNFDGTILAHGTSGRADEIITAEVRPDLVREARTGWGVENNIYQFGHRGFVAVKGGAT
;
A
#
# COMPACT_ATOMS: atom_id res chain seq x y z
N MET A 1 2.50 -28.25 12.40
CA MET A 1 2.67 -28.72 11.01
C MET A 1 3.06 -27.50 10.20
N ASN A 2 4.30 -27.43 9.75
CA ASN A 2 4.79 -26.32 8.95
C ASN A 2 4.03 -26.34 7.63
N GLY A 3 3.20 -25.33 7.41
CA GLY A 3 2.59 -25.08 6.12
C GLY A 3 3.68 -24.97 5.06
N LEU A 4 3.37 -25.37 3.86
CA LEU A 4 4.16 -25.42 2.64
C LEU A 4 5.54 -24.75 2.72
N GLY A 5 6.51 -25.57 3.18
CA GLY A 5 7.91 -25.33 2.96
C GLY A 5 8.50 -24.24 3.86
N GLY A 6 9.49 -24.64 4.59
CA GLY A 6 10.55 -23.74 4.93
C GLY A 6 11.20 -23.22 3.64
N LEU A 7 10.55 -22.33 2.95
CA LEU A 7 11.23 -21.45 2.03
C LEU A 7 12.16 -20.63 2.93
N ASN A 8 13.44 -20.95 2.89
CA ASN A 8 14.43 -20.17 3.57
C ASN A 8 14.39 -18.77 2.95
N LYS A 9 13.77 -17.84 3.67
CA LYS A 9 13.84 -16.43 3.36
C LYS A 9 15.31 -16.01 3.30
N SER A 10 15.68 -15.21 2.32
CA SER A 10 17.03 -14.63 2.23
C SER A 10 17.30 -13.75 3.45
N GLU A 11 18.53 -13.71 3.93
CA GLU A 11 18.93 -12.91 5.10
C GLU A 11 18.47 -11.45 5.00
N ASN A 12 18.60 -10.84 3.81
CA ASN A 12 18.23 -9.47 3.53
C ASN A 12 16.85 -9.34 2.81
N GLY A 13 16.10 -10.43 2.77
CA GLY A 13 14.79 -10.45 2.12
C GLY A 13 13.68 -9.87 2.99
N VAL A 14 12.66 -9.33 2.35
CA VAL A 14 11.39 -8.93 2.98
C VAL A 14 10.27 -9.67 2.28
N VAL A 15 9.52 -10.48 3.03
CA VAL A 15 8.37 -11.22 2.50
C VAL A 15 7.11 -10.38 2.69
N ILE A 16 6.50 -10.00 1.58
CA ILE A 16 5.29 -9.17 1.55
C ILE A 16 4.09 -10.03 1.18
N GLY A 17 3.00 -9.88 1.95
CA GLY A 17 1.68 -10.45 1.63
C GLY A 17 0.70 -9.33 1.30
N LEU A 18 0.17 -9.30 0.08
CA LEU A 18 -0.91 -8.41 -0.33
C LEU A 18 -2.25 -9.13 -0.10
N VAL A 19 -3.10 -8.59 0.73
CA VAL A 19 -4.45 -9.10 0.96
C VAL A 19 -5.40 -8.45 -0.03
N GLN A 20 -5.64 -9.09 -1.16
CA GLN A 20 -6.69 -8.70 -2.10
C GLN A 20 -8.04 -9.02 -1.48
N LEU A 21 -8.61 -8.04 -0.80
CA LEU A 21 -9.80 -8.16 0.02
C LEU A 21 -11.06 -7.97 -0.82
N GLN A 22 -12.06 -8.84 -0.59
CA GLN A 22 -13.39 -8.61 -1.15
C GLN A 22 -14.00 -7.33 -0.60
N LEU A 23 -14.49 -6.48 -1.52
CA LEU A 23 -15.09 -5.18 -1.24
C LEU A 23 -16.18 -5.30 -0.16
N PRO A 24 -16.02 -4.64 0.99
CA PRO A 24 -17.03 -4.64 2.03
C PRO A 24 -18.13 -3.61 1.75
N VAL A 25 -19.29 -3.81 2.37
CA VAL A 25 -20.35 -2.81 2.44
C VAL A 25 -20.58 -2.47 3.91
N VAL A 26 -20.23 -1.24 4.30
CA VAL A 26 -20.30 -0.76 5.67
C VAL A 26 -21.05 0.57 5.74
N GLU A 27 -22.20 0.55 6.41
CA GLU A 27 -23.10 1.69 6.57
C GLU A 27 -23.35 2.01 8.06
N THR A 28 -22.97 1.10 8.95
CA THR A 28 -23.21 1.23 10.39
C THR A 28 -21.96 0.93 11.21
N LYS A 29 -21.92 1.44 12.44
CA LYS A 29 -20.83 1.16 13.39
C LYS A 29 -20.70 -0.33 13.71
N ALA A 30 -21.81 -1.07 13.75
CA ALA A 30 -21.78 -2.52 13.98
C ALA A 30 -21.10 -3.27 12.82
N GLN A 31 -21.39 -2.88 11.57
CA GLN A 31 -20.72 -3.44 10.39
C GLN A 31 -19.23 -3.06 10.36
N LEU A 32 -18.87 -1.82 10.72
CA LEU A 32 -17.48 -1.39 10.85
C LEU A 32 -16.71 -2.25 11.86
N THR A 33 -17.32 -2.51 13.03
CA THR A 33 -16.74 -3.37 14.06
C THR A 33 -16.54 -4.81 13.56
N ALA A 34 -17.53 -5.37 12.87
CA ALA A 34 -17.44 -6.71 12.29
C ALA A 34 -16.35 -6.79 11.19
N GLN A 35 -16.27 -5.77 10.34
CA GLN A 35 -15.24 -5.70 9.30
C GLN A 35 -13.83 -5.53 9.89
N THR A 36 -13.69 -4.74 10.95
CA THR A 36 -12.44 -4.63 11.72
C THR A 36 -11.97 -5.99 12.24
N ALA A 37 -12.89 -6.75 12.84
CA ALA A 37 -12.59 -8.10 13.33
C ALA A 37 -12.16 -9.05 12.19
N ARG A 38 -12.81 -8.95 11.02
CA ARG A 38 -12.42 -9.71 9.82
C ARG A 38 -11.02 -9.37 9.36
N VAL A 39 -10.65 -8.09 9.34
CA VAL A 39 -9.28 -7.66 8.97
C VAL A 39 -8.25 -8.23 9.94
N VAL A 40 -8.52 -8.17 11.25
CA VAL A 40 -7.65 -8.77 12.29
C VAL A 40 -7.47 -10.28 12.07
N GLU A 41 -8.55 -11.00 11.77
CA GLU A 41 -8.48 -12.43 11.48
C GLU A 41 -7.62 -12.72 10.22
N LEU A 42 -7.72 -11.87 9.19
CA LEU A 42 -6.92 -12.01 7.97
C LEU A 42 -5.43 -11.76 8.22
N VAL A 43 -5.04 -10.84 9.14
CA VAL A 43 -3.65 -10.69 9.59
C VAL A 43 -3.15 -12.01 10.19
N ALA A 44 -3.90 -12.57 11.12
CA ALA A 44 -3.54 -13.84 11.76
C ALA A 44 -3.48 -15.00 10.75
N LYS A 45 -4.40 -15.05 9.79
CA LYS A 45 -4.43 -16.05 8.72
C LYS A 45 -3.22 -15.93 7.80
N ALA A 46 -2.84 -14.71 7.41
CA ALA A 46 -1.67 -14.45 6.57
C ALA A 46 -0.40 -14.98 7.24
N ARG A 47 -0.18 -14.64 8.51
CA ARG A 47 1.00 -15.09 9.27
C ARG A 47 1.02 -16.59 9.51
N ARG A 48 -0.13 -17.22 9.79
CA ARG A 48 -0.21 -18.69 9.95
C ARG A 48 0.10 -19.44 8.66
N ASN A 49 -0.33 -18.89 7.52
CA ASN A 49 -0.15 -19.55 6.23
C ASN A 49 1.30 -19.44 5.73
N LEU A 50 1.96 -18.32 6.04
CA LEU A 50 3.35 -18.09 5.66
C LEU A 50 4.12 -17.48 6.85
N GLY A 51 4.72 -18.35 7.67
CA GLY A 51 5.42 -17.97 8.90
C GLY A 51 6.63 -17.05 8.70
N THR A 52 7.12 -16.89 7.48
CA THR A 52 8.21 -15.97 7.11
C THR A 52 7.74 -14.60 6.66
N MET A 53 6.42 -14.33 6.61
CA MET A 53 5.89 -13.05 6.18
C MET A 53 6.27 -11.92 7.14
N ASP A 54 6.87 -10.87 6.62
CA ASP A 54 7.31 -9.70 7.39
C ASP A 54 6.28 -8.57 7.40
N LEU A 55 5.56 -8.41 6.28
CA LEU A 55 4.64 -7.30 6.08
C LEU A 55 3.36 -7.79 5.39
N VAL A 56 2.21 -7.53 5.99
CA VAL A 56 0.90 -7.72 5.38
C VAL A 56 0.31 -6.37 4.95
N VAL A 57 -0.21 -6.30 3.73
CA VAL A 57 -0.74 -5.05 3.15
C VAL A 57 -2.19 -5.23 2.75
N PHE A 58 -3.05 -4.37 3.27
CA PHE A 58 -4.48 -4.31 2.95
C PHE A 58 -4.77 -3.20 1.94
N PRO A 59 -5.84 -3.31 1.13
CA PRO A 59 -6.19 -2.30 0.14
C PRO A 59 -6.77 -1.04 0.78
N GLU A 60 -6.86 0.01 -0.02
CA GLU A 60 -7.70 1.18 0.25
C GLU A 60 -9.15 0.74 0.50
N TYR A 61 -9.88 1.46 1.33
CA TYR A 61 -11.29 1.16 1.65
C TYR A 61 -11.57 -0.20 2.32
N MET A 62 -10.55 -0.85 2.85
CA MET A 62 -10.66 -2.18 3.46
C MET A 62 -11.73 -2.27 4.56
N LEU A 63 -12.05 -1.16 5.23
CA LEU A 63 -13.07 -1.09 6.26
C LEU A 63 -14.43 -0.60 5.72
N HIS A 64 -14.41 0.42 4.85
CA HIS A 64 -15.62 1.20 4.52
C HIS A 64 -16.25 0.80 3.19
N GLY A 65 -15.48 0.16 2.30
CA GLY A 65 -15.92 -0.05 0.93
C GLY A 65 -15.97 1.25 0.11
N LEU A 66 -16.60 1.22 -1.04
CA LEU A 66 -16.65 2.31 -2.01
C LEU A 66 -17.93 3.16 -1.94
N SER A 67 -18.64 3.14 -0.81
CA SER A 67 -19.88 3.90 -0.65
C SER A 67 -19.70 5.42 -0.72
N MET A 68 -18.47 5.90 -0.47
CA MET A 68 -18.15 7.34 -0.33
C MET A 68 -18.97 8.03 0.77
N ASP A 69 -19.50 7.27 1.72
CA ASP A 69 -20.26 7.78 2.85
C ASP A 69 -19.33 8.52 3.82
N THR A 70 -19.70 9.75 4.15
CA THR A 70 -18.98 10.63 5.08
C THR A 70 -19.62 10.67 6.47
N ASN A 71 -20.53 9.74 6.78
CA ASN A 71 -21.19 9.66 8.09
C ASN A 71 -20.13 9.60 9.21
N PRO A 72 -20.09 10.58 10.13
CA PRO A 72 -19.08 10.63 11.17
C PRO A 72 -19.13 9.48 12.18
N GLU A 73 -20.23 8.70 12.22
CA GLU A 73 -20.37 7.52 13.09
C GLU A 73 -19.54 6.34 12.62
N ILE A 74 -19.25 6.26 11.34
CA ILE A 74 -18.41 5.20 10.75
C ILE A 74 -16.99 5.68 10.45
N MET A 75 -16.67 6.95 10.60
CA MET A 75 -15.28 7.44 10.46
C MET A 75 -14.43 7.01 11.65
N CYS A 76 -13.19 6.62 11.36
CA CYS A 76 -12.21 6.18 12.34
C CYS A 76 -11.41 7.35 12.91
N THR A 77 -10.79 7.17 14.06
CA THR A 77 -9.77 8.09 14.59
C THR A 77 -8.46 7.36 14.82
N MET A 78 -7.35 8.08 14.86
CA MET A 78 -6.02 7.50 15.04
C MET A 78 -5.84 6.80 16.40
N ASP A 79 -6.59 7.21 17.40
CA ASP A 79 -6.68 6.64 18.73
C ASP A 79 -7.93 5.75 18.93
N GLY A 80 -8.67 5.49 17.85
CA GLY A 80 -9.92 4.74 17.85
C GLY A 80 -9.73 3.22 17.96
N PRO A 81 -10.86 2.52 18.21
CA PRO A 81 -10.84 1.08 18.43
C PRO A 81 -10.36 0.28 17.21
N GLU A 82 -10.56 0.78 16.00
CA GLU A 82 -10.14 0.13 14.76
C GLU A 82 -8.59 0.11 14.68
N VAL A 83 -7.94 1.25 14.89
CA VAL A 83 -6.47 1.35 14.89
C VAL A 83 -5.88 0.58 16.06
N ALA A 84 -6.51 0.63 17.24
CA ALA A 84 -6.09 -0.17 18.40
C ALA A 84 -6.13 -1.67 18.09
N ALA A 85 -7.17 -2.16 17.41
CA ALA A 85 -7.27 -3.55 17.00
C ALA A 85 -6.18 -3.95 15.99
N PHE A 86 -5.82 -3.09 15.04
CA PHE A 86 -4.72 -3.34 14.10
C PHE A 86 -3.36 -3.39 14.79
N ARG A 87 -3.11 -2.47 15.73
CA ARG A 87 -1.89 -2.48 16.54
C ARG A 87 -1.75 -3.80 17.31
N GLN A 88 -2.84 -4.25 17.96
CA GLN A 88 -2.83 -5.51 18.68
C GLN A 88 -2.63 -6.70 17.74
N ALA A 89 -3.26 -6.69 16.56
CA ALA A 89 -3.07 -7.75 15.56
C ALA A 89 -1.62 -7.87 15.07
N CYS A 90 -0.91 -6.74 14.91
CA CYS A 90 0.50 -6.73 14.57
C CYS A 90 1.37 -7.33 15.70
N ILE A 91 1.09 -6.99 16.95
CA ILE A 91 1.77 -7.53 18.14
C ILE A 91 1.55 -9.05 18.24
N ASP A 92 0.29 -9.48 18.23
CA ASP A 92 -0.10 -10.88 18.44
C ASP A 92 0.47 -11.84 17.39
N ASN A 93 0.73 -11.32 16.19
CA ASN A 93 1.20 -12.11 15.06
C ASN A 93 2.68 -11.84 14.71
N ASP A 94 3.37 -10.99 15.47
CA ASP A 94 4.77 -10.59 15.21
C ASP A 94 4.98 -10.23 13.73
N ILE A 95 4.18 -9.27 13.22
CA ILE A 95 4.15 -8.88 11.80
C ILE A 95 3.93 -7.38 11.64
N TRP A 96 4.54 -6.79 10.63
CA TRP A 96 4.19 -5.44 10.21
C TRP A 96 2.89 -5.45 9.39
N GLY A 97 2.09 -4.39 9.52
CA GLY A 97 0.83 -4.26 8.78
C GLY A 97 0.68 -2.89 8.13
N CYS A 98 0.16 -2.88 6.90
CA CYS A 98 -0.28 -1.66 6.22
C CYS A 98 -1.80 -1.69 6.09
N PHE A 99 -2.46 -0.68 6.64
CA PHE A 99 -3.91 -0.58 6.77
C PHE A 99 -4.42 0.74 6.20
N SER A 100 -5.72 0.81 5.88
CA SER A 100 -6.39 2.01 5.40
C SER A 100 -7.65 2.30 6.22
N ILE A 101 -7.84 3.57 6.56
CA ILE A 101 -9.04 4.06 7.26
C ILE A 101 -9.57 5.33 6.58
N MET A 102 -10.88 5.56 6.71
CA MET A 102 -11.46 6.88 6.50
C MET A 102 -11.36 7.62 7.83
N GLU A 103 -10.43 8.56 7.90
CA GLU A 103 -10.08 9.28 9.13
C GLU A 103 -11.01 10.46 9.34
N LYS A 104 -11.56 10.54 10.54
CA LYS A 104 -12.42 11.65 10.96
C LYS A 104 -11.65 12.97 10.97
N ASN A 105 -12.17 13.97 10.28
CA ASN A 105 -11.66 15.34 10.28
C ASN A 105 -12.65 16.25 11.02
N PRO A 106 -12.32 16.77 12.20
CA PRO A 106 -13.24 17.62 12.97
C PRO A 106 -13.58 18.94 12.29
N GLY A 107 -12.75 19.42 11.39
CA GLY A 107 -12.89 20.73 10.75
C GLY A 107 -13.33 20.71 9.28
N GLY A 108 -13.48 19.51 8.68
CA GLY A 108 -13.76 19.40 7.25
C GLY A 108 -14.24 18.02 6.83
N MET A 109 -14.05 17.72 5.57
CA MET A 109 -14.33 16.39 5.02
C MET A 109 -13.31 15.37 5.55
N PRO A 110 -13.69 14.10 5.76
CA PRO A 110 -12.77 13.05 6.21
C PRO A 110 -11.54 12.93 5.30
N TRP A 111 -10.44 12.40 5.85
CA TRP A 111 -9.27 12.02 5.06
C TRP A 111 -9.28 10.52 4.74
N ASN A 112 -8.77 10.21 3.58
CA ASN A 112 -8.40 8.84 3.22
C ASN A 112 -6.95 8.59 3.70
N THR A 113 -6.79 7.77 4.74
CA THR A 113 -5.53 7.63 5.47
C THR A 113 -5.01 6.20 5.44
N GLY A 114 -3.75 6.05 5.06
CA GLY A 114 -3.00 4.81 5.16
C GLY A 114 -2.04 4.82 6.35
N LEU A 115 -1.90 3.66 7.00
CA LEU A 115 -1.09 3.46 8.20
C LEU A 115 -0.11 2.32 7.98
N ILE A 116 1.13 2.47 8.46
CA ILE A 116 2.06 1.34 8.63
C ILE A 116 2.33 1.20 10.12
N ILE A 117 2.05 -0.01 10.64
CA ILE A 117 2.20 -0.39 12.04
C ILE A 117 3.24 -1.49 12.12
N ASP A 118 4.21 -1.37 13.02
CA ASP A 118 5.23 -2.38 13.21
C ASP A 118 4.77 -3.55 14.10
N ASN A 119 5.61 -4.56 14.22
CA ASN A 119 5.34 -5.74 15.05
C ASN A 119 5.32 -5.48 16.57
N THR A 120 5.67 -4.26 17.01
CA THR A 120 5.50 -3.80 18.40
C THR A 120 4.19 -3.04 18.61
N GLY A 121 3.41 -2.83 17.52
CA GLY A 121 2.19 -2.06 17.52
C GLY A 121 2.40 -0.55 17.45
N GLU A 122 3.60 -0.07 17.16
CA GLU A 122 3.86 1.36 16.92
C GLU A 122 3.40 1.76 15.53
N VAL A 123 2.67 2.88 15.40
CA VAL A 123 2.39 3.49 14.10
C VAL A 123 3.64 4.19 13.60
N LYS A 124 4.33 3.58 12.66
CA LYS A 124 5.60 4.08 12.10
C LYS A 124 5.38 5.11 11.01
N LEU A 125 4.26 5.00 10.29
CA LEU A 125 3.90 5.92 9.22
C LEU A 125 2.39 6.07 9.20
N TYR A 126 1.94 7.32 9.03
CA TYR A 126 0.60 7.57 8.51
C TYR A 126 0.69 8.55 7.33
N TYR A 127 -0.20 8.38 6.37
CA TYR A 127 -0.21 9.15 5.14
C TYR A 127 -1.65 9.43 4.73
N ARG A 128 -2.01 10.69 4.53
CA ARG A 128 -3.29 11.12 4.00
C ARG A 128 -3.16 11.27 2.49
N LYS A 129 -4.07 10.66 1.74
CA LYS A 129 -4.09 10.70 0.27
C LYS A 129 -4.02 12.13 -0.24
N MET A 130 -2.99 12.45 -1.02
CA MET A 130 -2.78 13.81 -1.53
C MET A 130 -3.65 14.12 -2.76
N HIS A 131 -4.00 13.10 -3.54
CA HIS A 131 -4.78 13.25 -4.77
C HIS A 131 -6.07 12.43 -4.71
N PRO A 132 -7.11 12.88 -4.00
CA PRO A 132 -8.44 12.27 -4.10
C PRO A 132 -8.90 12.21 -5.56
N TRP A 133 -9.64 11.18 -5.91
CA TRP A 133 -10.17 11.02 -7.27
C TRP A 133 -11.43 11.85 -7.45
N VAL A 134 -11.26 13.13 -7.75
CA VAL A 134 -12.36 14.06 -7.97
C VAL A 134 -13.00 13.85 -9.35
N PRO A 135 -14.32 14.01 -9.49
CA PRO A 135 -15.28 14.50 -8.48
C PRO A 135 -15.92 13.39 -7.62
N VAL A 136 -15.44 12.14 -7.71
CA VAL A 136 -16.09 10.98 -7.08
C VAL A 136 -15.81 10.93 -5.58
N GLU A 137 -14.55 11.09 -5.19
CA GLU A 137 -14.13 11.03 -3.79
C GLU A 137 -14.36 12.38 -3.07
N PRO A 138 -15.07 12.37 -1.93
CA PRO A 138 -15.34 13.58 -1.15
C PRO A 138 -14.23 13.94 -0.16
N TRP A 139 -13.12 13.19 -0.15
CA TRP A 139 -12.10 13.28 0.90
C TRP A 139 -11.30 14.57 0.83
N GLU A 140 -10.94 15.10 2.00
CA GLU A 140 -9.99 16.21 2.11
C GLU A 140 -8.61 15.75 1.62
N PRO A 141 -7.92 16.52 0.73
CA PRO A 141 -6.56 16.21 0.34
C PRO A 141 -5.58 16.27 1.51
N GLY A 142 -4.62 15.34 1.54
CA GLY A 142 -3.48 15.41 2.45
C GLY A 142 -2.46 16.47 2.00
N ASP A 143 -1.66 16.95 2.92
CA ASP A 143 -0.65 18.02 2.70
C ASP A 143 0.76 17.64 3.19
N GLY A 144 0.93 16.42 3.74
CA GLY A 144 2.16 15.98 4.41
C GLY A 144 3.30 15.54 3.49
N GLY A 145 3.12 15.51 2.16
CA GLY A 145 4.08 14.88 1.25
C GLY A 145 4.19 13.37 1.46
N ILE A 146 5.19 12.73 0.87
CA ILE A 146 5.39 11.28 0.99
C ILE A 146 6.43 11.00 2.07
N PRO A 147 6.04 10.39 3.21
CA PRO A 147 7.00 9.96 4.24
C PRO A 147 7.74 8.69 3.79
N VAL A 148 9.00 8.57 4.22
CA VAL A 148 9.80 7.37 4.09
C VAL A 148 10.30 6.96 5.47
N ILE A 149 10.07 5.71 5.83
CA ILE A 149 10.42 5.16 7.15
C ILE A 149 11.33 3.95 7.02
N GLU A 150 11.95 3.56 8.13
CA GLU A 150 12.57 2.26 8.25
C GLU A 150 11.50 1.20 8.54
N GLY A 151 11.51 0.13 7.75
CA GLY A 151 10.60 -1.00 7.83
C GLY A 151 11.29 -2.31 8.26
N PRO A 152 10.65 -3.47 8.08
CA PRO A 152 11.21 -4.76 8.47
C PRO A 152 12.57 -4.99 7.79
N ASN A 153 13.49 -5.60 8.53
CA ASN A 153 14.88 -5.88 8.10
C ASN A 153 15.64 -4.62 7.60
N GLY A 154 15.30 -3.43 8.13
CA GLY A 154 15.97 -2.18 7.79
C GLY A 154 15.71 -1.67 6.38
N CYS A 155 14.71 -2.20 5.66
CA CYS A 155 14.31 -1.64 4.37
C CYS A 155 13.68 -0.25 4.52
N LYS A 156 13.66 0.53 3.44
CA LYS A 156 13.02 1.85 3.42
C LYS A 156 11.66 1.76 2.73
N LEU A 157 10.61 2.03 3.50
CA LEU A 157 9.21 1.97 3.04
C LEU A 157 8.64 3.36 2.77
N ALA A 158 7.87 3.48 1.70
CA ALA A 158 6.96 4.58 1.43
C ALA A 158 5.54 4.05 1.20
N LEU A 159 4.55 4.91 1.38
CA LEU A 159 3.13 4.59 1.16
C LEU A 159 2.48 5.70 0.33
N ILE A 160 1.74 5.29 -0.70
CA ILE A 160 0.83 6.13 -1.48
C ILE A 160 -0.51 5.43 -1.64
N ILE A 161 -1.55 6.20 -1.94
CA ILE A 161 -2.91 5.65 -2.03
C ILE A 161 -3.49 5.87 -3.43
N CYS A 162 -3.82 4.77 -4.11
CA CYS A 162 -4.70 4.69 -5.26
C CYS A 162 -4.33 5.67 -6.40
N HIS A 163 -5.10 6.76 -6.53
CA HIS A 163 -4.93 7.78 -7.55
C HIS A 163 -3.57 8.48 -7.50
N ASP A 164 -2.94 8.58 -6.33
CA ASP A 164 -1.56 9.09 -6.20
C ASP A 164 -0.58 8.40 -7.15
N GLY A 165 -0.73 7.09 -7.33
CA GLY A 165 0.16 6.29 -8.19
C GLY A 165 -0.02 6.51 -9.70
N MET A 166 -0.99 7.34 -10.12
CA MET A 166 -1.13 7.80 -11.51
C MET A 166 -0.20 8.98 -11.82
N PHE A 167 0.35 9.64 -10.80
CA PHE A 167 1.27 10.76 -10.92
C PHE A 167 2.71 10.25 -10.71
N PRO A 168 3.56 10.24 -11.75
CA PRO A 168 4.93 9.73 -11.65
C PRO A 168 5.79 10.52 -10.65
N GLU A 169 5.42 11.75 -10.37
CA GLU A 169 6.06 12.62 -9.38
C GLU A 169 6.02 12.01 -7.98
N MET A 170 4.92 11.33 -7.60
CA MET A 170 4.77 10.69 -6.31
C MET A 170 5.80 9.57 -6.09
N ALA A 171 5.92 8.68 -7.06
CA ALA A 171 6.91 7.61 -7.01
C ALA A 171 8.34 8.16 -7.06
N ARG A 172 8.57 9.21 -7.84
CA ARG A 172 9.87 9.88 -7.94
C ARG A 172 10.28 10.54 -6.64
N GLU A 173 9.37 11.21 -5.95
CA GLU A 173 9.62 11.79 -4.63
C GLU A 173 9.98 10.73 -3.60
N ALA A 174 9.19 9.63 -3.53
CA ALA A 174 9.50 8.51 -2.64
C ALA A 174 10.91 7.96 -2.89
N ALA A 175 11.28 7.76 -4.16
CA ALA A 175 12.59 7.27 -4.55
C ALA A 175 13.73 8.21 -4.15
N TYR A 176 13.60 9.52 -4.37
CA TYR A 176 14.62 10.51 -3.98
C TYR A 176 14.73 10.64 -2.46
N LYS A 177 13.68 10.36 -1.71
CA LYS A 177 13.71 10.27 -0.25
C LYS A 177 14.29 8.93 0.25
N GLY A 178 14.67 8.04 -0.66
CA GLY A 178 15.37 6.79 -0.37
C GLY A 178 14.48 5.56 -0.24
N ALA A 179 13.19 5.63 -0.57
CA ALA A 179 12.32 4.45 -0.53
C ALA A 179 12.86 3.32 -1.41
N GLU A 180 12.94 2.12 -0.87
CA GLU A 180 13.35 0.89 -1.56
C GLU A 180 12.12 0.06 -1.95
N ILE A 181 11.07 0.19 -1.15
CA ILE A 181 9.76 -0.44 -1.37
C ILE A 181 8.71 0.66 -1.25
N MET A 182 7.89 0.84 -2.28
CA MET A 182 6.73 1.70 -2.25
C MET A 182 5.46 0.85 -2.22
N ILE A 183 4.66 1.02 -1.18
CA ILE A 183 3.34 0.40 -1.05
C ILE A 183 2.32 1.32 -1.74
N ARG A 184 1.41 0.72 -2.51
CA ARG A 184 0.24 1.41 -3.09
C ARG A 184 -1.02 0.63 -2.76
N THR A 185 -1.85 1.20 -1.90
CA THR A 185 -3.17 0.66 -1.58
C THR A 185 -4.22 1.27 -2.50
N ALA A 186 -5.17 0.49 -3.00
CA ALA A 186 -6.13 0.98 -3.99
C ALA A 186 -7.51 0.32 -3.90
N GLY A 187 -8.52 1.03 -4.43
CA GLY A 187 -9.89 0.58 -4.61
C GLY A 187 -10.37 0.74 -6.05
N TYR A 188 -9.54 0.39 -7.04
CA TYR A 188 -9.84 0.58 -8.46
C TYR A 188 -10.88 -0.39 -9.00
N THR A 189 -11.65 0.11 -9.97
CA THR A 189 -12.64 -0.66 -10.72
C THR A 189 -12.10 -1.13 -12.08
N ALA A 190 -12.76 -2.11 -12.68
CA ALA A 190 -12.31 -2.81 -13.88
C ALA A 190 -11.89 -1.95 -15.10
N PRO A 191 -12.50 -0.79 -15.41
CA PRO A 191 -12.14 -0.02 -16.61
C PRO A 191 -10.70 0.48 -16.67
N ILE A 192 -9.99 0.58 -15.54
CA ILE A 192 -8.62 1.11 -15.50
C ILE A 192 -7.54 0.04 -15.28
N ARG A 193 -7.84 -1.21 -15.59
CA ARG A 193 -6.95 -2.37 -15.42
C ARG A 193 -5.59 -2.19 -16.09
N ASP A 194 -5.56 -1.72 -17.33
CA ASP A 194 -4.30 -1.52 -18.04
C ASP A 194 -3.47 -0.40 -17.40
N SER A 195 -4.12 0.71 -17.03
CA SER A 195 -3.44 1.81 -16.33
C SER A 195 -2.86 1.36 -14.99
N TRP A 196 -3.56 0.52 -14.26
CA TRP A 196 -3.06 -0.09 -13.03
C TRP A 196 -1.77 -0.86 -13.27
N LYS A 197 -1.76 -1.74 -14.27
CA LYS A 197 -0.61 -2.58 -14.56
C LYS A 197 0.62 -1.74 -14.99
N PHE A 198 0.48 -0.91 -15.99
CA PHE A 198 1.64 -0.19 -16.52
C PHE A 198 2.15 0.89 -15.57
N THR A 199 1.29 1.57 -14.78
CA THR A 199 1.77 2.56 -13.82
C THR A 199 2.55 1.93 -12.68
N ASN A 200 2.13 0.77 -12.16
CA ASN A 200 2.85 0.08 -11.10
C ASN A 200 4.21 -0.45 -11.55
N GLN A 201 4.29 -1.02 -12.76
CA GLN A 201 5.56 -1.45 -13.35
C GLN A 201 6.48 -0.26 -13.68
N SER A 202 5.92 0.82 -14.25
CA SER A 202 6.67 2.04 -14.55
C SER A 202 7.20 2.71 -13.27
N ASN A 203 6.37 2.80 -12.22
CA ASN A 203 6.80 3.34 -10.94
C ASN A 203 7.95 2.55 -10.32
N ALA A 204 7.98 1.22 -10.51
CA ALA A 204 9.10 0.39 -10.10
C ALA A 204 10.34 0.63 -10.96
N PHE A 205 10.21 0.45 -12.26
CA PHE A 205 11.30 0.53 -13.23
C PHE A 205 11.96 1.90 -13.28
N CYS A 206 11.17 2.97 -13.43
CA CYS A 206 11.69 4.33 -13.58
C CYS A 206 12.35 4.88 -12.31
N ASN A 207 12.17 4.21 -11.16
CA ASN A 207 12.65 4.68 -9.86
C ASN A 207 13.60 3.69 -9.17
N LEU A 208 13.93 2.57 -9.81
CA LEU A 208 14.74 1.51 -9.20
C LEU A 208 14.30 1.19 -7.77
N MET A 209 13.02 0.88 -7.60
CA MET A 209 12.45 0.46 -6.32
C MET A 209 11.40 -0.63 -6.53
N VAL A 210 11.17 -1.45 -5.53
CA VAL A 210 10.06 -2.40 -5.52
C VAL A 210 8.74 -1.64 -5.35
N THR A 211 7.68 -2.07 -6.05
CA THR A 211 6.33 -1.60 -5.78
C THR A 211 5.43 -2.76 -5.33
N ALA A 212 4.74 -2.57 -4.21
CA ALA A 212 3.81 -3.54 -3.62
C ALA A 212 2.40 -2.95 -3.70
N ASN A 213 1.60 -3.42 -4.65
CA ASN A 213 0.38 -2.78 -5.09
C ASN A 213 -0.81 -3.69 -4.83
N VAL A 214 -1.73 -3.29 -3.97
CA VAL A 214 -2.92 -4.06 -3.62
C VAL A 214 -4.18 -3.31 -3.98
N CYS A 215 -5.14 -4.04 -4.57
CA CYS A 215 -6.47 -3.53 -4.88
C CYS A 215 -7.53 -4.45 -4.27
N MET A 216 -8.72 -3.93 -3.99
CA MET A 216 -9.86 -4.75 -3.63
C MET A 216 -10.36 -5.57 -4.80
N CYS A 217 -11.13 -6.63 -4.52
CA CYS A 217 -11.81 -7.46 -5.51
C CYS A 217 -13.30 -7.57 -5.19
N GLY A 218 -14.08 -8.15 -6.11
CA GLY A 218 -15.52 -8.35 -5.93
C GLY A 218 -16.36 -7.12 -6.23
N SER A 219 -17.65 -7.20 -5.94
CA SER A 219 -18.62 -6.17 -6.26
C SER A 219 -19.56 -5.92 -5.08
N ASP A 220 -19.93 -4.66 -4.87
CA ASP A 220 -20.97 -4.24 -3.94
C ASP A 220 -22.33 -4.04 -4.62
N GLY A 221 -22.43 -4.36 -5.91
CA GLY A 221 -23.62 -4.12 -6.73
C GLY A 221 -23.58 -2.80 -7.52
N THR A 222 -22.73 -1.86 -7.13
CA THR A 222 -22.51 -0.58 -7.83
C THR A 222 -21.13 -0.54 -8.48
N PHE A 223 -20.10 -0.93 -7.73
CA PHE A 223 -18.73 -0.99 -8.19
C PHE A 223 -18.26 -2.43 -8.33
N ASP A 224 -17.51 -2.71 -9.38
CA ASP A 224 -16.86 -3.99 -9.63
C ASP A 224 -15.34 -3.79 -9.52
N SER A 225 -14.79 -4.15 -8.37
CA SER A 225 -13.36 -4.02 -8.07
C SER A 225 -12.56 -5.10 -8.79
N MET A 226 -11.46 -4.69 -9.39
CA MET A 226 -10.76 -5.54 -10.35
C MET A 226 -9.85 -6.60 -9.74
N GLY A 227 -9.43 -6.46 -8.48
CA GLY A 227 -8.36 -7.28 -7.93
C GLY A 227 -7.00 -6.95 -8.55
N GLU A 228 -6.30 -7.97 -9.04
CA GLU A 228 -5.03 -7.85 -9.75
C GLU A 228 -3.93 -7.13 -8.96
N GLY A 229 -3.87 -7.40 -7.65
CA GLY A 229 -2.75 -6.97 -6.81
C GLY A 229 -1.44 -7.49 -7.38
N MET A 230 -0.36 -6.71 -7.30
CA MET A 230 0.92 -7.12 -7.87
C MET A 230 2.11 -6.59 -7.07
N ILE A 231 3.18 -7.38 -7.05
CA ILE A 231 4.49 -6.97 -6.55
C ILE A 231 5.43 -6.88 -7.75
N CYS A 232 5.94 -5.69 -8.03
CA CYS A 232 6.87 -5.45 -9.12
C CYS A 232 8.28 -5.23 -8.57
N ASN A 233 9.26 -5.90 -9.15
CA ASN A 233 10.66 -5.70 -8.83
C ASN A 233 11.18 -4.36 -9.40
N PHE A 234 12.32 -3.90 -8.94
CA PHE A 234 12.94 -2.63 -9.36
C PHE A 234 13.27 -2.54 -10.86
N ASP A 235 13.33 -3.66 -11.56
CA ASP A 235 13.49 -3.77 -13.02
C ASP A 235 12.16 -3.78 -13.80
N GLY A 236 11.03 -3.60 -13.09
CA GLY A 236 9.68 -3.62 -13.67
C GLY A 236 9.09 -5.01 -13.87
N THR A 237 9.83 -6.09 -13.58
CA THR A 237 9.28 -7.44 -13.65
C THR A 237 8.25 -7.70 -12.56
N ILE A 238 7.21 -8.46 -12.87
CA ILE A 238 6.18 -8.84 -11.89
C ILE A 238 6.64 -10.10 -11.17
N LEU A 239 6.91 -9.99 -9.86
CA LEU A 239 7.28 -11.10 -8.99
C LEU A 239 6.09 -11.95 -8.57
N ALA A 240 4.95 -11.30 -8.31
CA ALA A 240 3.70 -11.96 -7.98
C ALA A 240 2.52 -11.13 -8.50
N HIS A 241 1.47 -11.80 -8.94
CA HIS A 241 0.27 -11.18 -9.50
C HIS A 241 -0.97 -11.94 -9.04
N GLY A 242 -1.92 -11.23 -8.48
CA GLY A 242 -3.21 -11.78 -8.08
C GLY A 242 -4.15 -11.96 -9.26
N THR A 243 -5.21 -12.68 -9.00
CA THR A 243 -6.25 -12.92 -10.00
C THR A 243 -7.27 -11.78 -10.00
N SER A 244 -8.05 -11.66 -11.06
CA SER A 244 -9.25 -10.82 -11.12
C SER A 244 -10.45 -11.48 -10.44
N GLY A 245 -10.19 -12.36 -9.45
CA GLY A 245 -11.21 -13.10 -8.72
C GLY A 245 -12.09 -12.21 -7.85
N ARG A 246 -13.17 -12.82 -7.33
CA ARG A 246 -14.16 -12.14 -6.47
C ARG A 246 -14.08 -12.58 -5.01
N ALA A 247 -13.07 -13.34 -4.64
CA ALA A 247 -12.82 -13.82 -3.29
C ALA A 247 -11.51 -13.29 -2.74
N ASP A 248 -11.37 -13.28 -1.42
CA ASP A 248 -10.12 -12.91 -0.77
C ASP A 248 -8.96 -13.78 -1.27
N GLU A 249 -7.85 -13.12 -1.59
CA GLU A 249 -6.61 -13.76 -2.03
C GLU A 249 -5.43 -13.12 -1.29
N ILE A 250 -4.43 -13.92 -0.91
CA ILE A 250 -3.17 -13.40 -0.35
C ILE A 250 -2.06 -13.70 -1.36
N ILE A 251 -1.57 -12.63 -1.98
CA ILE A 251 -0.52 -12.65 -3.00
C ILE A 251 0.81 -12.41 -2.29
N THR A 252 1.80 -13.28 -2.48
CA THR A 252 3.06 -13.20 -1.73
C THR A 252 4.27 -13.23 -2.63
N ALA A 253 5.27 -12.40 -2.29
CA ALA A 253 6.62 -12.50 -2.84
C ALA A 253 7.66 -12.09 -1.79
N GLU A 254 8.85 -12.66 -1.89
CA GLU A 254 10.05 -12.12 -1.27
C GLU A 254 10.65 -11.07 -2.18
N VAL A 255 10.95 -9.90 -1.62
CA VAL A 255 11.65 -8.80 -2.30
C VAL A 255 13.02 -8.57 -1.65
N ARG A 256 13.95 -7.98 -2.41
CA ARG A 256 15.35 -7.84 -2.02
C ARG A 256 15.77 -6.37 -2.02
N PRO A 257 15.57 -5.65 -0.89
CA PRO A 257 16.00 -4.25 -0.76
C PRO A 257 17.50 -4.04 -0.95
N ASP A 258 18.32 -5.03 -0.60
CA ASP A 258 19.76 -5.01 -0.84
C ASP A 258 20.09 -4.97 -2.34
N LEU A 259 19.38 -5.72 -3.18
CA LEU A 259 19.55 -5.66 -4.63
C LEU A 259 19.08 -4.33 -5.22
N VAL A 260 18.07 -3.68 -4.61
CA VAL A 260 17.69 -2.30 -4.96
C VAL A 260 18.85 -1.33 -4.73
N ARG A 261 19.52 -1.42 -3.57
CA ARG A 261 20.70 -0.59 -3.24
C ARG A 261 21.85 -0.85 -4.21
N GLU A 262 22.11 -2.11 -4.51
CA GLU A 262 23.14 -2.50 -5.48
C GLU A 262 22.82 -1.95 -6.86
N ALA A 263 21.59 -2.08 -7.36
CA ALA A 263 21.18 -1.53 -8.64
C ALA A 263 21.36 -0.01 -8.73
N ARG A 264 21.08 0.72 -7.65
CA ARG A 264 21.24 2.18 -7.58
C ARG A 264 22.71 2.63 -7.62
N THR A 265 23.64 1.81 -7.13
CA THR A 265 25.07 2.10 -7.09
C THR A 265 25.86 1.42 -8.20
N GLY A 266 25.31 0.35 -8.80
CA GLY A 266 25.96 -0.45 -9.84
C GLY A 266 25.93 0.20 -11.23
N TRP A 267 26.79 -0.29 -12.11
CA TRP A 267 26.77 0.02 -13.54
C TRP A 267 25.86 -0.95 -14.29
N GLY A 268 25.20 -0.47 -15.33
CA GLY A 268 24.47 -1.33 -16.26
C GLY A 268 22.96 -1.31 -16.12
N VAL A 269 22.40 -0.45 -15.30
CA VAL A 269 20.95 -0.21 -15.27
C VAL A 269 20.66 1.06 -16.08
N GLU A 270 20.03 0.90 -17.24
CA GLU A 270 19.83 1.95 -18.25
C GLU A 270 19.08 3.19 -17.74
N ASN A 271 18.25 3.03 -16.72
CA ASN A 271 17.39 4.06 -16.13
C ASN A 271 17.87 4.56 -14.77
N ASN A 272 19.15 4.41 -14.45
CA ASN A 272 19.69 4.75 -13.15
C ASN A 272 19.77 6.27 -12.92
N ILE A 273 18.68 6.83 -12.37
CA ILE A 273 18.55 8.25 -12.03
C ILE A 273 19.51 8.71 -10.92
N TYR A 274 20.02 7.79 -10.13
CA TYR A 274 20.90 8.09 -8.99
C TYR A 274 22.34 8.33 -9.45
N GLN A 275 22.78 7.67 -10.52
CA GLN A 275 24.13 7.84 -11.09
C GLN A 275 24.18 8.93 -12.17
N PHE A 276 23.20 8.97 -13.07
CA PHE A 276 23.23 9.88 -14.21
C PHE A 276 22.56 11.22 -13.94
N GLY A 277 21.82 11.33 -12.84
CA GLY A 277 21.00 12.48 -12.52
C GLY A 277 19.83 12.67 -13.49
N HIS A 278 18.79 13.32 -13.03
CA HIS A 278 17.67 13.68 -13.89
C HIS A 278 18.00 14.98 -14.65
N ARG A 279 18.06 14.92 -15.98
CA ARG A 279 18.42 16.06 -16.82
C ARG A 279 17.24 16.70 -17.55
N GLY A 280 16.06 16.08 -17.47
CA GLY A 280 14.85 16.56 -18.15
C GLY A 280 14.11 17.65 -17.40
N PHE A 281 14.25 17.71 -16.08
CA PHE A 281 13.66 18.76 -15.25
C PHE A 281 14.76 19.62 -14.64
N VAL A 282 15.11 20.67 -15.33
CA VAL A 282 16.01 21.68 -14.80
C VAL A 282 15.14 22.67 -14.00
N ALA A 283 15.37 22.79 -12.70
CA ALA A 283 14.85 23.92 -11.96
C ALA A 283 15.36 25.18 -12.64
N VAL A 284 14.48 25.88 -13.35
CA VAL A 284 14.83 27.12 -14.02
C VAL A 284 15.21 28.12 -12.95
N LYS A 285 16.51 28.42 -12.84
CA LYS A 285 16.96 29.47 -11.95
C LYS A 285 16.24 30.78 -12.34
N GLY A 286 15.29 31.21 -11.53
CA GLY A 286 14.62 32.48 -11.67
C GLY A 286 13.50 32.54 -12.73
N GLY A 287 13.02 31.42 -13.22
CA GLY A 287 11.86 31.39 -14.07
C GLY A 287 10.61 31.13 -13.26
N ALA A 288 9.86 32.21 -12.98
CA ALA A 288 8.44 32.05 -12.80
C ALA A 288 7.83 31.58 -14.13
N THR A 289 7.01 30.61 -14.10
CA THR A 289 5.79 30.57 -14.95
C THR A 289 4.73 29.81 -14.26
#